data_cab91f5ef8d2dc6224b5c7f1c0de9cec
#
_entry.id   cab91f5ef8d2dc6224b5c7f1c0de9cec
#
_cell.length_a   1.000
_cell.length_b   1.000
_cell.length_c   1.000
_cell.angle_alpha   90.00
_cell.angle_beta   90.00
_cell.angle_gamma   90.00
#
_symmetry.space_group_name_H-M   'P 1'
#
loop_
_entity.id
_entity.type
_entity.pdbx_description
1 polymer ?
#
loop_
_entity_poly.entity_id
_entity_poly.type
_entity_poly.pdbx_seq_one_letter_code
_entity_poly.pdbx_strand_id
1 'polypeptide(L)'
;MLINKIILFILISIFSSNVFSEEILDKTLYKKPYANNELKSGQYFSKKETRSMEIEEFENPGMIWVERGKELFDNKEGKNNTSCSSCHKQDTNSLLGVAVTYPKVHKNKLINIEQKINMCRTNYMNVEEYKLESINLLSLSSYISYISKGIPMNVSVTGKAKKYFIKGKEMFYQRIGQMNLACNQCHDEMAGSYLRAERISQGHINGFPSYLMRWESIASVHRRFQFCNNQARAKPLEIGHEDYNALQLYIAWRGNSLPLESPSVRR
;
A
#
# COMPACT_ATOMS: atom_id res chain seq x y z
N MET A 1 23.53 -55.46 4.90
CA MET A 1 23.02 -54.86 3.65
C MET A 1 21.55 -54.44 3.73
N LEU A 2 20.70 -55.00 4.58
CA LEU A 2 19.28 -54.60 4.73
C LEU A 2 19.08 -53.28 5.51
N ILE A 3 19.88 -52.99 6.53
CA ILE A 3 19.74 -51.81 7.39
C ILE A 3 19.97 -50.52 6.62
N ASN A 4 20.92 -50.44 5.71
CA ASN A 4 21.20 -49.25 4.90
C ASN A 4 20.09 -48.92 3.88
N LYS A 5 19.31 -49.93 3.43
CA LYS A 5 18.17 -49.66 2.52
C LYS A 5 16.96 -49.10 3.25
N ILE A 6 16.74 -49.52 4.51
CA ILE A 6 15.61 -49.00 5.34
C ILE A 6 15.85 -47.55 5.74
N ILE A 7 17.09 -47.18 6.11
CA ILE A 7 17.45 -45.81 6.45
C ILE A 7 17.30 -44.87 5.26
N LEU A 8 17.67 -45.29 4.06
CA LEU A 8 17.53 -44.53 2.83
C LEU A 8 16.04 -44.28 2.46
N PHE A 9 15.18 -45.29 2.65
CA PHE A 9 13.73 -45.13 2.41
C PHE A 9 13.06 -44.19 3.40
N ILE A 10 13.45 -44.21 4.68
CA ILE A 10 12.92 -43.30 5.71
C ILE A 10 13.37 -41.86 5.43
N LEU A 11 14.62 -41.62 5.03
CA LEU A 11 15.13 -40.31 4.68
C LEU A 11 14.44 -39.74 3.43
N ILE A 12 14.16 -40.53 2.42
CA ILE A 12 13.44 -40.09 1.21
C ILE A 12 11.98 -39.76 1.53
N SER A 13 11.31 -40.52 2.39
CA SER A 13 9.91 -40.25 2.77
C SER A 13 9.78 -39.00 3.64
N ILE A 14 10.75 -38.72 4.53
CA ILE A 14 10.74 -37.48 5.35
C ILE A 14 11.03 -36.27 4.48
N PHE A 15 11.93 -36.38 3.49
CA PHE A 15 12.24 -35.24 2.59
C PHE A 15 11.08 -34.92 1.65
N SER A 16 10.40 -35.94 1.11
CA SER A 16 9.23 -35.72 0.24
C SER A 16 8.02 -35.17 0.99
N SER A 17 7.79 -35.56 2.24
CA SER A 17 6.69 -35.03 3.04
C SER A 17 6.90 -33.55 3.42
N ASN A 18 8.14 -33.14 3.71
CA ASN A 18 8.46 -31.74 4.02
C ASN A 18 8.32 -30.83 2.79
N VAL A 19 8.80 -31.25 1.62
CA VAL A 19 8.65 -30.48 0.37
C VAL A 19 7.18 -30.33 -0.03
N PHE A 20 6.39 -31.39 0.11
CA PHE A 20 4.97 -31.35 -0.22
C PHE A 20 4.17 -30.46 0.74
N SER A 21 4.50 -30.45 2.04
CA SER A 21 3.87 -29.56 3.02
C SER A 21 4.22 -28.09 2.81
N GLU A 22 5.47 -27.82 2.42
CA GLU A 22 5.93 -26.46 2.16
C GLU A 22 5.32 -25.88 0.87
N GLU A 23 5.14 -26.69 -0.18
CA GLU A 23 4.46 -26.29 -1.42
C GLU A 23 2.96 -26.03 -1.20
N ILE A 24 2.27 -26.81 -0.38
CA ILE A 24 0.87 -26.59 -0.02
C ILE A 24 0.74 -25.30 0.82
N LEU A 25 1.63 -25.11 1.80
CA LEU A 25 1.64 -23.91 2.64
C LEU A 25 1.87 -22.65 1.80
N ASP A 26 2.75 -22.70 0.80
CA ASP A 26 3.04 -21.59 -0.09
C ASP A 26 1.83 -21.27 -0.99
N LYS A 27 1.13 -22.27 -1.53
CA LYS A 27 -0.11 -22.05 -2.32
C LYS A 27 -1.22 -21.41 -1.52
N THR A 28 -1.42 -21.80 -0.26
CA THR A 28 -2.43 -21.19 0.62
C THR A 28 -2.03 -19.79 1.10
N LEU A 29 -0.74 -19.57 1.31
CA LEU A 29 -0.22 -18.26 1.74
C LEU A 29 -0.54 -17.17 0.71
N TYR A 30 -0.34 -17.45 -0.57
CA TYR A 30 -0.54 -16.48 -1.67
C TYR A 30 -1.91 -16.57 -2.34
N LYS A 31 -2.88 -17.26 -1.71
CA LYS A 31 -4.25 -17.28 -2.22
C LYS A 31 -4.93 -15.92 -1.98
N LYS A 32 -5.38 -15.29 -3.07
CA LYS A 32 -6.19 -14.07 -3.02
C LYS A 32 -7.66 -14.40 -2.75
N PRO A 33 -8.41 -13.53 -2.04
CA PRO A 33 -9.85 -13.72 -1.81
C PRO A 33 -10.68 -13.58 -3.09
N TYR A 34 -10.15 -12.81 -4.06
CA TYR A 34 -10.79 -12.53 -5.35
C TYR A 34 -9.91 -13.00 -6.50
N ALA A 35 -10.51 -13.57 -7.54
CA ALA A 35 -9.84 -13.82 -8.80
C ALA A 35 -9.49 -12.48 -9.51
N ASN A 36 -8.52 -12.48 -10.42
CA ASN A 36 -8.07 -11.24 -11.05
C ASN A 36 -9.19 -10.51 -11.82
N ASN A 37 -10.12 -11.24 -12.43
CA ASN A 37 -11.28 -10.68 -13.11
C ASN A 37 -12.38 -10.15 -12.17
N GLU A 38 -12.32 -10.49 -10.88
CA GLU A 38 -13.24 -10.03 -9.84
C GLU A 38 -12.68 -8.84 -9.06
N LEU A 39 -11.41 -8.49 -9.27
CA LEU A 39 -10.80 -7.35 -8.61
C LEU A 39 -11.48 -6.05 -9.04
N LYS A 40 -11.93 -5.27 -8.06
CA LYS A 40 -12.55 -3.95 -8.25
C LYS A 40 -11.84 -2.93 -7.40
N SER A 41 -11.44 -1.81 -8.01
CA SER A 41 -10.87 -0.69 -7.26
C SER A 41 -11.91 -0.04 -6.34
N GLY A 42 -11.45 0.82 -5.43
CA GLY A 42 -12.34 1.59 -4.56
C GLY A 42 -13.31 2.48 -5.34
N GLN A 43 -12.90 2.97 -6.50
CA GLN A 43 -13.73 3.79 -7.41
C GLN A 43 -15.01 3.08 -7.84
N TYR A 44 -14.95 1.78 -8.10
CA TYR A 44 -16.13 0.97 -8.49
C TYR A 44 -17.27 1.03 -7.46
N PHE A 45 -16.92 1.14 -6.17
CA PHE A 45 -17.88 1.17 -5.06
C PHE A 45 -18.34 2.58 -4.70
N SER A 46 -17.72 3.62 -5.25
CA SER A 46 -18.08 5.01 -5.03
C SER A 46 -19.38 5.38 -5.74
N LYS A 47 -20.10 6.39 -5.24
CA LYS A 47 -21.26 6.98 -5.93
C LYS A 47 -20.84 7.58 -7.26
N LYS A 48 -21.80 7.70 -8.19
CA LYS A 48 -21.54 8.22 -9.54
C LYS A 48 -20.87 9.60 -9.50
N GLU A 49 -21.36 10.50 -8.66
CA GLU A 49 -20.85 11.89 -8.51
C GLU A 49 -19.40 11.89 -8.02
N THR A 50 -19.08 11.03 -7.02
CA THR A 50 -17.71 10.90 -6.50
C THR A 50 -16.77 10.31 -7.57
N ARG A 51 -17.26 9.37 -8.40
CA ARG A 51 -16.46 8.81 -9.51
C ARG A 51 -16.20 9.84 -10.60
N SER A 52 -17.21 10.62 -10.99
CA SER A 52 -17.02 11.71 -11.96
C SER A 52 -15.97 12.70 -11.47
N MET A 53 -16.10 13.16 -10.22
CA MET A 53 -15.12 14.03 -9.57
C MET A 53 -13.69 13.46 -9.56
N GLU A 54 -13.53 12.16 -9.40
CA GLU A 54 -12.21 11.50 -9.41
C GLU A 54 -11.60 11.41 -10.80
N ILE A 55 -12.43 11.17 -11.81
CA ILE A 55 -11.99 10.96 -13.20
C ILE A 55 -11.62 12.28 -13.86
N GLU A 56 -12.43 13.31 -13.65
CA GLU A 56 -12.20 14.64 -14.21
C GLU A 56 -11.13 15.38 -13.41
N GLU A 57 -9.94 15.54 -13.96
CA GLU A 57 -8.80 16.15 -13.25
C GLU A 57 -9.10 17.54 -12.73
N PHE A 58 -9.85 18.35 -13.49
CA PHE A 58 -10.24 19.71 -13.07
C PHE A 58 -11.19 19.71 -11.87
N GLU A 59 -12.03 18.68 -11.73
CA GLU A 59 -12.97 18.54 -10.62
C GLU A 59 -12.37 17.78 -9.42
N ASN A 60 -11.23 17.12 -9.62
CA ASN A 60 -10.61 16.31 -8.57
C ASN A 60 -9.89 17.20 -7.54
N PRO A 61 -10.43 17.34 -6.33
CA PRO A 61 -9.84 18.22 -5.32
C PRO A 61 -8.45 17.74 -4.87
N GLY A 62 -8.08 16.48 -5.10
CA GLY A 62 -6.76 15.94 -4.82
C GLY A 62 -5.66 16.51 -5.73
N MET A 63 -6.01 17.10 -6.86
CA MET A 63 -5.04 17.68 -7.79
C MET A 63 -4.27 18.87 -7.22
N ILE A 64 -4.84 19.63 -6.30
CA ILE A 64 -4.14 20.70 -5.58
C ILE A 64 -2.86 20.18 -4.89
N TRP A 65 -2.92 18.96 -4.33
CA TRP A 65 -1.73 18.34 -3.71
C TRP A 65 -0.74 17.82 -4.75
N VAL A 66 -1.19 17.40 -5.92
CA VAL A 66 -0.32 17.01 -7.04
C VAL A 66 0.45 18.22 -7.53
N GLU A 67 -0.21 19.35 -7.78
CA GLU A 67 0.42 20.61 -8.21
C GLU A 67 1.44 21.08 -7.18
N ARG A 68 1.05 21.16 -5.90
CA ARG A 68 1.96 21.48 -4.81
C ARG A 68 3.14 20.49 -4.75
N GLY A 69 2.89 19.21 -4.97
CA GLY A 69 3.92 18.17 -4.98
C GLY A 69 4.94 18.39 -6.10
N LYS A 70 4.49 18.83 -7.27
CA LYS A 70 5.34 19.21 -8.40
C LYS A 70 6.22 20.42 -8.05
N GLU A 71 5.63 21.45 -7.46
CA GLU A 71 6.38 22.63 -6.99
C GLU A 71 7.48 22.23 -5.99
N LEU A 72 7.11 21.41 -4.97
CA LEU A 72 8.07 20.91 -3.98
C LEU A 72 9.14 20.01 -4.58
N PHE A 73 8.82 19.26 -5.64
CA PHE A 73 9.75 18.39 -6.35
C PHE A 73 10.85 19.19 -7.08
N ASP A 74 10.51 20.36 -7.59
CA ASP A 74 11.41 21.26 -8.28
C ASP A 74 12.10 22.26 -7.36
N ASN A 75 11.57 22.46 -6.14
CA ASN A 75 12.09 23.42 -5.18
C ASN A 75 13.46 22.98 -4.65
N LYS A 76 14.45 23.86 -4.78
CA LYS A 76 15.81 23.64 -4.26
C LYS A 76 15.88 23.99 -2.78
N GLU A 77 16.39 23.04 -2.00
CA GLU A 77 16.52 23.17 -0.55
C GLU A 77 17.92 22.81 -0.05
N GLY A 78 18.18 23.18 1.21
CA GLY A 78 19.40 22.83 1.91
C GLY A 78 20.65 23.59 1.43
N LYS A 79 21.77 23.34 2.11
CA LYS A 79 23.06 24.00 1.81
C LYS A 79 23.57 23.67 0.41
N ASN A 80 23.20 22.51 -0.12
CA ASN A 80 23.62 22.07 -1.44
C ASN A 80 22.73 22.60 -2.57
N ASN A 81 21.71 23.39 -2.24
CA ASN A 81 20.76 23.96 -3.20
C ASN A 81 20.22 22.89 -4.20
N THR A 82 19.79 21.73 -3.66
CA THR A 82 19.41 20.54 -4.43
C THR A 82 17.90 20.33 -4.35
N SER A 83 17.28 19.93 -5.46
CA SER A 83 15.88 19.53 -5.53
C SER A 83 15.76 18.04 -5.87
N CYS A 84 14.55 17.48 -5.77
CA CYS A 84 14.29 16.13 -6.25
C CYS A 84 14.57 16.02 -7.76
N SER A 85 14.16 17.03 -8.54
CA SER A 85 14.40 17.10 -9.98
C SER A 85 15.89 17.22 -10.37
N SER A 86 16.76 17.65 -9.45
CA SER A 86 18.22 17.66 -9.69
C SER A 86 18.78 16.25 -9.93
N CYS A 87 18.21 15.23 -9.28
CA CYS A 87 18.61 13.82 -9.42
C CYS A 87 17.69 13.03 -10.35
N HIS A 88 16.38 13.27 -10.24
CA HIS A 88 15.37 12.52 -11.00
C HIS A 88 15.05 13.11 -12.38
N LYS A 89 15.77 14.16 -12.78
CA LYS A 89 15.61 14.94 -14.00
C LYS A 89 14.16 15.36 -14.24
N GLN A 90 13.91 16.41 -15.01
CA GLN A 90 12.57 16.82 -15.44
C GLN A 90 11.88 15.78 -16.33
N ASP A 91 12.63 14.76 -16.75
CA ASP A 91 12.07 13.58 -17.41
C ASP A 91 11.38 12.71 -16.36
N THR A 92 10.05 12.86 -16.31
CA THR A 92 9.16 12.07 -15.43
C THR A 92 9.33 10.57 -15.62
N ASN A 93 9.95 10.12 -16.71
CA ASN A 93 10.21 8.71 -17.01
C ASN A 93 11.07 8.03 -15.94
N SER A 94 11.95 8.75 -15.23
CA SER A 94 12.77 8.17 -14.16
C SER A 94 11.97 7.73 -12.93
N LEU A 95 10.76 8.26 -12.73
CA LEU A 95 9.84 7.92 -11.64
C LEU A 95 8.60 7.15 -12.09
N LEU A 96 8.45 6.96 -13.41
CA LEU A 96 7.33 6.22 -13.98
C LEU A 96 7.32 4.77 -13.43
N GLY A 97 6.20 4.34 -12.89
CA GLY A 97 6.04 3.00 -12.30
C GLY A 97 6.68 2.83 -10.91
N VAL A 98 7.33 3.85 -10.34
CA VAL A 98 7.96 3.72 -9.01
C VAL A 98 6.90 3.53 -7.93
N ALA A 99 5.82 4.31 -7.94
CA ALA A 99 4.80 4.29 -6.90
C ALA A 99 4.10 2.92 -6.79
N VAL A 100 3.87 2.22 -7.90
CA VAL A 100 3.17 0.93 -7.92
C VAL A 100 3.97 -0.22 -7.30
N THR A 101 5.25 0.00 -6.98
CA THR A 101 6.14 -1.00 -6.38
C THR A 101 6.26 -0.87 -4.86
N TYR A 102 5.62 0.13 -4.24
CA TYR A 102 5.67 0.35 -2.78
C TYR A 102 4.44 -0.20 -2.05
N PRO A 103 4.61 -0.69 -0.80
CA PRO A 103 5.86 -0.74 0.00
C PRO A 103 6.86 -1.78 -0.53
N LYS A 104 8.15 -1.51 -0.32
CA LYS A 104 9.21 -2.47 -0.66
C LYS A 104 10.34 -2.51 0.36
N VAL A 105 11.10 -3.61 0.36
CA VAL A 105 12.25 -3.75 1.26
C VAL A 105 13.44 -2.95 0.74
N HIS A 106 13.94 -2.04 1.57
CA HIS A 106 15.18 -1.29 1.37
C HIS A 106 16.13 -1.55 2.53
N LYS A 107 17.36 -2.00 2.25
CA LYS A 107 18.37 -2.33 3.29
C LYS A 107 17.80 -3.15 4.46
N ASN A 108 17.05 -4.23 4.16
CA ASN A 108 16.41 -5.14 5.12
C ASN A 108 15.21 -4.57 5.93
N LYS A 109 14.77 -3.34 5.68
CA LYS A 109 13.60 -2.75 6.30
C LYS A 109 12.50 -2.53 5.26
N LEU A 110 11.25 -2.87 5.59
CA LEU A 110 10.10 -2.53 4.75
C LEU A 110 9.78 -1.05 4.91
N ILE A 111 9.71 -0.33 3.81
CA ILE A 111 9.38 1.10 3.80
C ILE A 111 8.30 1.40 2.77
N ASN A 112 7.46 2.38 3.06
CA ASN A 112 6.51 2.96 2.12
C ASN A 112 7.16 4.10 1.29
N ILE A 113 6.39 4.70 0.39
CA ILE A 113 6.90 5.74 -0.51
C ILE A 113 7.23 7.03 0.25
N GLU A 114 6.45 7.40 1.27
CA GLU A 114 6.66 8.59 2.10
C GLU A 114 7.99 8.49 2.87
N GLN A 115 8.26 7.33 3.44
CA GLN A 115 9.55 7.06 4.11
C GLN A 115 10.71 7.10 3.12
N LYS A 116 10.50 6.61 1.88
CA LYS A 116 11.54 6.71 0.84
C LYS A 116 11.82 8.15 0.44
N ILE A 117 10.80 8.99 0.31
CA ILE A 117 10.96 10.43 0.05
C ILE A 117 11.81 11.08 1.15
N ASN A 118 11.48 10.84 2.43
CA ASN A 118 12.24 11.36 3.56
C ASN A 118 13.70 10.88 3.56
N MET A 119 13.94 9.59 3.26
CA MET A 119 15.32 9.09 3.10
C MET A 119 16.09 9.80 1.98
N CYS A 120 15.43 10.19 0.89
CA CYS A 120 16.07 10.96 -0.16
C CYS A 120 16.40 12.39 0.31
N ARG A 121 15.48 13.03 1.04
CA ARG A 121 15.69 14.36 1.63
C ARG A 121 16.89 14.40 2.56
N THR A 122 16.97 13.46 3.50
CA THR A 122 18.06 13.42 4.48
C THR A 122 19.40 13.01 3.86
N ASN A 123 19.42 11.95 3.07
CA ASN A 123 20.68 11.33 2.63
C ASN A 123 21.32 12.04 1.42
N TYR A 124 20.53 12.71 0.57
CA TYR A 124 21.01 13.28 -0.69
C TYR A 124 20.84 14.80 -0.78
N MET A 125 19.78 15.35 -0.18
CA MET A 125 19.57 16.80 -0.16
C MET A 125 20.14 17.45 1.11
N ASN A 126 20.44 16.66 2.15
CA ASN A 126 20.91 17.14 3.45
C ASN A 126 19.96 18.17 4.10
N VAL A 127 18.65 17.84 4.06
CA VAL A 127 17.56 18.59 4.68
C VAL A 127 16.78 17.71 5.63
N GLU A 128 16.04 18.31 6.55
CA GLU A 128 15.22 17.60 7.53
C GLU A 128 14.09 16.80 6.86
N GLU A 129 13.70 15.71 7.53
CA GLU A 129 12.53 14.94 7.16
C GLU A 129 11.26 15.79 7.29
N TYR A 130 10.35 15.62 6.36
CA TYR A 130 8.99 16.07 6.58
C TYR A 130 8.29 15.13 7.57
N LYS A 131 7.53 15.73 8.49
CA LYS A 131 6.68 14.94 9.38
C LYS A 131 5.75 14.03 8.56
N LEU A 132 5.66 12.76 8.95
CA LEU A 132 4.70 11.84 8.34
C LEU A 132 3.28 12.42 8.45
N GLU A 133 2.47 12.23 7.42
CA GLU A 133 1.14 12.82 7.23
C GLU A 133 1.14 14.36 7.09
N SER A 134 2.29 15.02 6.97
CA SER A 134 2.31 16.46 6.66
C SER A 134 1.86 16.73 5.22
N ILE A 135 1.30 17.91 5.00
CA ILE A 135 0.84 18.35 3.67
C ILE A 135 1.96 18.25 2.64
N ASN A 136 3.17 18.68 2.97
CA ASN A 136 4.31 18.65 2.05
C ASN A 136 4.69 17.23 1.63
N LEU A 137 4.76 16.30 2.58
CA LEU A 137 5.11 14.91 2.29
C LEU A 137 4.02 14.22 1.46
N LEU A 138 2.75 14.43 1.83
CA LEU A 138 1.62 13.88 1.07
C LEU A 138 1.51 14.49 -0.33
N SER A 139 1.84 15.77 -0.49
CA SER A 139 1.89 16.42 -1.82
C SER A 139 2.96 15.77 -2.71
N LEU A 140 4.17 15.57 -2.18
CA LEU A 140 5.24 14.88 -2.93
C LEU A 140 4.84 13.44 -3.28
N SER A 141 4.29 12.67 -2.33
CA SER A 141 3.87 11.30 -2.62
C SER A 141 2.70 11.24 -3.61
N SER A 142 1.78 12.24 -3.57
CA SER A 142 0.69 12.36 -4.55
C SER A 142 1.22 12.65 -5.95
N TYR A 143 2.17 13.57 -6.08
CA TYR A 143 2.79 13.88 -7.38
C TYR A 143 3.52 12.66 -7.96
N ILE A 144 4.34 11.97 -7.15
CA ILE A 144 5.06 10.76 -7.59
C ILE A 144 4.08 9.63 -7.95
N SER A 145 2.98 9.50 -7.22
CA SER A 145 1.93 8.53 -7.53
C SER A 145 1.20 8.91 -8.81
N TYR A 146 0.90 10.18 -9.00
CA TYR A 146 0.23 10.69 -10.21
C TYR A 146 1.04 10.43 -11.47
N ILE A 147 2.38 10.58 -11.44
CA ILE A 147 3.27 10.21 -12.56
C ILE A 147 3.06 8.74 -12.99
N SER A 148 2.69 7.87 -12.05
CA SER A 148 2.45 6.45 -12.29
C SER A 148 0.97 6.09 -12.44
N LYS A 149 0.05 7.08 -12.56
CA LYS A 149 -1.39 6.85 -12.70
C LYS A 149 -1.70 5.95 -13.90
N GLY A 150 -2.57 4.98 -13.71
CA GLY A 150 -2.95 4.00 -14.74
C GLY A 150 -2.02 2.78 -14.82
N ILE A 151 -0.79 2.84 -14.28
CA ILE A 151 0.11 1.68 -14.27
C ILE A 151 -0.41 0.66 -13.24
N PRO A 152 -0.45 -0.64 -13.58
CA PRO A 152 -0.89 -1.68 -12.66
C PRO A 152 -0.01 -1.77 -11.40
N MET A 153 -0.64 -1.86 -10.23
CA MET A 153 0.04 -2.17 -8.98
C MET A 153 0.84 -3.46 -9.09
N ASN A 154 2.09 -3.44 -8.61
CA ASN A 154 3.02 -4.56 -8.75
C ASN A 154 4.01 -4.61 -7.57
N VAL A 155 3.52 -4.86 -6.37
CA VAL A 155 4.38 -5.04 -5.19
C VAL A 155 4.91 -6.46 -5.12
N SER A 156 6.17 -6.62 -4.72
CA SER A 156 6.80 -7.91 -4.49
C SER A 156 6.63 -8.35 -3.03
N VAL A 157 6.23 -9.61 -2.83
CA VAL A 157 6.00 -10.20 -1.50
C VAL A 157 6.90 -11.42 -1.23
N THR A 158 7.85 -11.70 -2.13
CA THR A 158 8.78 -12.82 -2.03
C THR A 158 10.14 -12.40 -1.45
N GLY A 159 11.03 -13.32 -1.22
CA GLY A 159 12.36 -13.08 -0.68
C GLY A 159 12.29 -12.36 0.68
N LYS A 160 13.04 -11.27 0.83
CA LYS A 160 13.08 -10.49 2.09
C LYS A 160 11.73 -9.86 2.48
N ALA A 161 10.78 -9.73 1.55
CA ALA A 161 9.46 -9.19 1.81
C ALA A 161 8.50 -10.23 2.42
N LYS A 162 8.77 -11.55 2.29
CA LYS A 162 7.88 -12.63 2.73
C LYS A 162 7.48 -12.49 4.21
N LYS A 163 8.41 -12.20 5.11
CA LYS A 163 8.12 -12.04 6.55
C LYS A 163 7.12 -10.90 6.82
N TYR A 164 7.25 -9.78 6.13
CA TYR A 164 6.33 -8.65 6.27
C TYR A 164 4.97 -8.94 5.65
N PHE A 165 4.96 -9.65 4.53
CA PHE A 165 3.73 -10.10 3.90
C PHE A 165 2.91 -11.02 4.82
N ILE A 166 3.56 -11.99 5.48
CA ILE A 166 2.92 -12.88 6.45
C ILE A 166 2.34 -12.06 7.61
N LYS A 167 3.14 -11.16 8.19
CA LYS A 167 2.68 -10.26 9.27
C LYS A 167 1.49 -9.40 8.86
N GLY A 168 1.53 -8.81 7.67
CA GLY A 168 0.43 -8.00 7.14
C GLY A 168 -0.84 -8.82 6.90
N LYS A 169 -0.70 -10.06 6.42
CA LYS A 169 -1.82 -11.00 6.27
C LYS A 169 -2.44 -11.34 7.63
N GLU A 170 -1.63 -11.68 8.62
CA GLU A 170 -2.11 -11.93 9.98
C GLU A 170 -2.90 -10.75 10.53
N MET A 171 -2.37 -9.53 10.42
CA MET A 171 -3.05 -8.31 10.88
C MET A 171 -4.39 -8.07 10.15
N PHE A 172 -4.47 -8.38 8.86
CA PHE A 172 -5.69 -8.20 8.08
C PHE A 172 -6.84 -9.11 8.56
N TYR A 173 -6.52 -10.31 9.01
CA TYR A 173 -7.49 -11.31 9.53
C TYR A 173 -7.63 -11.28 11.05
N GLN A 174 -6.76 -10.57 11.76
CA GLN A 174 -6.81 -10.47 13.23
C GLN A 174 -7.99 -9.59 13.67
N ARG A 175 -8.81 -10.12 14.56
CA ARG A 175 -9.86 -9.35 15.22
C ARG A 175 -9.28 -8.45 16.29
N ILE A 176 -9.67 -7.17 16.29
CA ILE A 176 -9.14 -6.14 17.16
C ILE A 176 -10.25 -5.32 17.82
N GLY A 177 -9.88 -4.65 18.90
CA GLY A 177 -10.69 -3.68 19.61
C GLY A 177 -11.93 -4.27 20.29
N GLN A 178 -12.67 -3.39 20.98
CA GLN A 178 -13.88 -3.77 21.70
C GLN A 178 -15.00 -4.25 20.79
N MET A 179 -14.97 -3.82 19.51
CA MET A 179 -15.95 -4.26 18.50
C MET A 179 -15.59 -5.62 17.89
N ASN A 180 -14.45 -6.21 18.25
CA ASN A 180 -13.99 -7.51 17.76
C ASN A 180 -14.06 -7.63 16.24
N LEU A 181 -13.54 -6.62 15.52
CA LEU A 181 -13.59 -6.51 14.06
C LEU A 181 -12.22 -6.81 13.44
N ALA A 182 -12.24 -7.46 12.27
CA ALA A 182 -11.08 -7.65 11.41
C ALA A 182 -11.35 -7.03 10.02
N CYS A 183 -10.28 -6.70 9.28
CA CYS A 183 -10.41 -6.05 7.97
C CYS A 183 -11.18 -6.93 6.97
N ASN A 184 -10.94 -8.25 6.98
CA ASN A 184 -11.60 -9.20 6.07
C ASN A 184 -13.13 -9.23 6.23
N GLN A 185 -13.66 -9.03 7.43
CA GLN A 185 -15.11 -9.05 7.64
C GLN A 185 -15.83 -8.00 6.80
N CYS A 186 -15.21 -6.80 6.66
CA CYS A 186 -15.74 -5.77 5.78
C CYS A 186 -15.28 -5.96 4.33
N HIS A 187 -13.99 -6.18 4.10
CA HIS A 187 -13.38 -6.07 2.78
C HIS A 187 -13.36 -7.38 1.96
N ASP A 188 -13.63 -8.52 2.58
CA ASP A 188 -13.82 -9.80 1.89
C ASP A 188 -15.30 -10.23 1.95
N GLU A 189 -15.87 -10.31 3.17
CA GLU A 189 -17.19 -10.92 3.38
C GLU A 189 -18.34 -9.97 3.01
N MET A 190 -18.18 -8.66 3.25
CA MET A 190 -19.22 -7.64 3.06
C MET A 190 -18.94 -6.67 1.91
N ALA A 191 -17.92 -6.93 1.07
CA ALA A 191 -17.62 -6.06 -0.07
C ALA A 191 -18.84 -5.94 -1.01
N GLY A 192 -19.19 -4.70 -1.36
CA GLY A 192 -20.39 -4.39 -2.15
C GLY A 192 -21.65 -4.10 -1.33
N SER A 193 -21.71 -4.50 -0.07
CA SER A 193 -22.80 -4.17 0.85
C SER A 193 -22.70 -2.71 1.31
N TYR A 194 -23.78 -2.20 1.86
CA TYR A 194 -23.82 -0.83 2.40
C TYR A 194 -23.51 -0.83 3.90
N LEU A 195 -22.61 0.07 4.29
CA LEU A 195 -22.42 0.49 5.67
C LEU A 195 -22.85 1.96 5.78
N ARG A 196 -24.01 2.19 6.40
CA ARG A 196 -24.68 3.51 6.34
C ARG A 196 -24.94 3.91 4.88
N ALA A 197 -24.46 5.06 4.43
CA ALA A 197 -24.68 5.58 3.08
C ALA A 197 -23.58 5.18 2.06
N GLU A 198 -22.59 4.41 2.47
CA GLU A 198 -21.42 4.09 1.64
C GLU A 198 -21.31 2.59 1.37
N ARG A 199 -20.98 2.23 0.14
CA ARG A 199 -20.66 0.85 -0.22
C ARG A 199 -19.28 0.46 0.29
N ILE A 200 -19.19 -0.70 0.91
CA ILE A 200 -17.91 -1.27 1.36
C ILE A 200 -17.13 -1.75 0.12
N SER A 201 -15.90 -1.30 -0.02
CA SER A 201 -15.00 -1.75 -1.10
C SER A 201 -14.26 -3.03 -0.72
N GLN A 202 -13.54 -3.62 -1.70
CA GLN A 202 -12.61 -4.74 -1.45
C GLN A 202 -11.35 -4.33 -0.68
N GLY A 203 -11.23 -3.06 -0.26
CA GLY A 203 -10.14 -2.57 0.59
C GLY A 203 -8.81 -2.36 -0.12
N HIS A 204 -8.78 -2.30 -1.44
CA HIS A 204 -7.54 -2.03 -2.19
C HIS A 204 -7.05 -0.60 -1.99
N ILE A 205 -5.74 -0.41 -2.03
CA ILE A 205 -5.09 0.88 -1.74
C ILE A 205 -4.49 1.58 -2.98
N ASN A 206 -4.83 1.10 -4.16
CA ASN A 206 -4.38 1.65 -5.43
C ASN A 206 -4.81 3.10 -5.70
N GLY A 207 -5.68 3.67 -4.87
CA GLY A 207 -6.09 5.08 -4.94
C GLY A 207 -5.34 6.01 -3.98
N PHE A 208 -4.41 5.50 -3.14
CA PHE A 208 -3.70 6.33 -2.15
C PHE A 208 -2.37 6.88 -2.68
N PRO A 209 -1.99 8.11 -2.22
CA PRO A 209 -2.74 9.02 -1.36
C PRO A 209 -4.10 9.40 -1.94
N SER A 210 -5.12 9.52 -1.07
CA SER A 210 -6.50 9.80 -1.46
C SER A 210 -7.01 11.10 -0.86
N TYR A 211 -7.78 11.88 -1.62
CA TYR A 211 -8.58 12.95 -1.04
C TYR A 211 -9.80 12.34 -0.34
N LEU A 212 -9.92 12.60 0.95
CA LEU A 212 -11.03 12.12 1.75
C LEU A 212 -11.99 13.27 2.06
N MET A 213 -13.17 13.23 1.45
CA MET A 213 -14.18 14.30 1.54
C MET A 213 -14.55 14.64 2.98
N ARG A 214 -14.60 13.65 3.87
CA ARG A 214 -14.91 13.89 5.29
C ARG A 214 -13.80 14.61 6.06
N TRP A 215 -12.57 14.61 5.54
CA TRP A 215 -11.42 15.29 6.15
C TRP A 215 -11.02 16.54 5.35
N GLU A 216 -11.67 16.76 4.21
CA GLU A 216 -11.37 17.85 3.27
C GLU A 216 -9.86 17.96 2.97
N SER A 217 -9.20 16.83 2.94
CA SER A 217 -7.74 16.73 2.82
C SER A 217 -7.31 15.42 2.20
N ILE A 218 -6.10 15.44 1.61
CA ILE A 218 -5.43 14.22 1.21
C ILE A 218 -4.93 13.48 2.45
N ALA A 219 -4.85 12.17 2.36
CA ALA A 219 -4.41 11.31 3.43
C ALA A 219 -3.63 10.10 2.93
N SER A 220 -2.69 9.62 3.75
CA SER A 220 -2.01 8.36 3.53
C SER A 220 -2.93 7.16 3.85
N VAL A 221 -2.53 5.99 3.38
CA VAL A 221 -3.21 4.75 3.75
C VAL A 221 -3.09 4.45 5.26
N HIS A 222 -2.00 4.85 5.91
CA HIS A 222 -1.83 4.66 7.36
C HIS A 222 -2.85 5.46 8.17
N ARG A 223 -3.14 6.70 7.77
CA ARG A 223 -4.23 7.47 8.39
C ARG A 223 -5.59 6.79 8.21
N ARG A 224 -5.80 6.13 7.05
CA ARG A 224 -7.01 5.32 6.84
C ARG A 224 -7.05 4.11 7.78
N PHE A 225 -5.92 3.44 8.02
CA PHE A 225 -5.84 2.35 8.99
C PHE A 225 -6.16 2.82 10.40
N GLN A 226 -5.60 3.97 10.82
CA GLN A 226 -5.94 4.56 12.13
C GLN A 226 -7.44 4.82 12.26
N PHE A 227 -8.07 5.34 11.21
CA PHE A 227 -9.51 5.57 11.20
C PHE A 227 -10.28 4.24 11.39
N CYS A 228 -9.93 3.18 10.67
CA CYS A 228 -10.57 1.87 10.81
C CYS A 228 -10.35 1.28 12.21
N ASN A 229 -9.13 1.39 12.78
CA ASN A 229 -8.84 0.94 14.14
C ASN A 229 -9.72 1.65 15.17
N ASN A 230 -9.87 2.97 15.04
CA ASN A 230 -10.74 3.76 15.91
C ASN A 230 -12.22 3.33 15.79
N GLN A 231 -12.70 2.99 14.58
CA GLN A 231 -14.06 2.45 14.40
C GLN A 231 -14.23 1.08 15.08
N ALA A 232 -13.18 0.26 15.13
CA ALA A 232 -13.15 -1.00 15.86
C ALA A 232 -12.97 -0.81 17.38
N ARG A 233 -12.82 0.43 17.86
CA ARG A 233 -12.44 0.77 19.26
C ARG A 233 -11.14 0.08 19.68
N ALA A 234 -10.18 0.01 18.75
CA ALA A 234 -8.83 -0.46 18.98
C ALA A 234 -7.87 0.73 19.02
N LYS A 235 -6.80 0.63 19.85
CA LYS A 235 -5.73 1.63 19.85
C LYS A 235 -4.99 1.57 18.50
N PRO A 236 -4.94 2.66 17.71
CA PRO A 236 -4.20 2.66 16.45
C PRO A 236 -2.69 2.68 16.72
N LEU A 237 -1.93 2.14 15.76
CA LEU A 237 -0.49 2.33 15.70
C LEU A 237 -0.16 3.74 15.17
N GLU A 238 1.07 4.18 15.38
CA GLU A 238 1.56 5.43 14.80
C GLU A 238 1.72 5.34 13.28
N ILE A 239 1.56 6.46 12.60
CA ILE A 239 1.82 6.56 11.15
C ILE A 239 3.30 6.28 10.91
N GLY A 240 3.60 5.42 9.94
CA GLY A 240 4.97 4.96 9.66
C GLY A 240 5.42 3.75 10.46
N HIS A 241 4.60 3.23 11.39
CA HIS A 241 4.92 2.01 12.14
C HIS A 241 5.17 0.83 11.19
N GLU A 242 6.14 -0.03 11.52
CA GLU A 242 6.55 -1.16 10.68
C GLU A 242 5.40 -2.14 10.40
N ASP A 243 4.56 -2.39 11.39
CA ASP A 243 3.38 -3.25 11.24
C ASP A 243 2.35 -2.65 10.28
N TYR A 244 2.20 -1.32 10.25
CA TYR A 244 1.35 -0.67 9.23
C TYR A 244 1.97 -0.77 7.84
N ASN A 245 3.29 -0.72 7.69
CA ASN A 245 3.95 -1.01 6.41
C ASN A 245 3.69 -2.46 5.98
N ALA A 246 3.72 -3.41 6.92
CA ALA A 246 3.43 -4.82 6.65
C ALA A 246 1.97 -5.01 6.20
N LEU A 247 1.01 -4.39 6.90
CA LEU A 247 -0.40 -4.38 6.51
C LEU A 247 -0.59 -3.73 5.13
N GLN A 248 0.07 -2.60 4.88
CA GLN A 248 0.06 -1.92 3.58
C GLN A 248 0.59 -2.82 2.47
N LEU A 249 1.69 -3.56 2.70
CA LEU A 249 2.23 -4.50 1.72
C LEU A 249 1.24 -5.61 1.38
N TYR A 250 0.61 -6.21 2.39
CA TYR A 250 -0.39 -7.25 2.16
C TYR A 250 -1.58 -6.73 1.34
N ILE A 251 -2.11 -5.56 1.70
CA ILE A 251 -3.26 -4.97 1.02
C ILE A 251 -2.88 -4.50 -0.40
N ALA A 252 -1.68 -3.95 -0.60
CA ALA A 252 -1.17 -3.61 -1.93
C ALA A 252 -1.08 -4.84 -2.84
N TRP A 253 -0.54 -5.95 -2.32
CA TRP A 253 -0.46 -7.21 -3.05
C TRP A 253 -1.85 -7.77 -3.42
N ARG A 254 -2.83 -7.64 -2.55
CA ARG A 254 -4.23 -8.02 -2.88
C ARG A 254 -4.73 -7.28 -4.12
N GLY A 255 -4.33 -6.01 -4.27
CA GLY A 255 -4.66 -5.13 -5.38
C GLY A 255 -3.68 -5.17 -6.56
N ASN A 256 -2.68 -6.06 -6.58
CA ASN A 256 -1.80 -6.22 -7.74
C ASN A 256 -2.62 -6.47 -9.00
N SER A 257 -2.28 -5.79 -10.08
CA SER A 257 -2.97 -5.70 -11.38
C SER A 257 -4.07 -4.63 -11.47
N LEU A 258 -4.52 -4.02 -10.36
CA LEU A 258 -5.38 -2.84 -10.43
C LEU A 258 -4.54 -1.62 -10.87
N PRO A 259 -5.08 -0.74 -11.73
CA PRO A 259 -4.39 0.50 -12.09
C PRO A 259 -4.24 1.41 -10.86
N LEU A 260 -3.12 2.13 -10.77
CA LEU A 260 -2.97 3.19 -9.76
C LEU A 260 -3.91 4.35 -10.11
N GLU A 261 -4.71 4.78 -9.15
CA GLU A 261 -5.75 5.82 -9.31
C GLU A 261 -5.45 7.10 -8.50
N SER A 262 -4.29 7.19 -7.83
CA SER A 262 -3.95 8.35 -6.99
C SER A 262 -3.78 9.64 -7.81
N PRO A 263 -4.26 10.80 -7.30
CA PRO A 263 -5.07 10.93 -6.11
C PRO A 263 -6.53 10.53 -6.36
N SER A 264 -7.03 9.56 -5.63
CA SER A 264 -8.44 9.20 -5.70
C SER A 264 -9.30 10.10 -4.79
N VAL A 265 -10.61 10.12 -5.05
CA VAL A 265 -11.60 10.80 -4.20
C VAL A 265 -12.43 9.77 -3.47
N ARG A 266 -12.49 9.85 -2.14
CA ARG A 266 -13.25 8.93 -1.28
C ARG A 266 -14.00 9.70 -0.19
N ARG A 267 -15.05 9.10 0.35
CA ARG A 267 -15.83 9.64 1.47
C ARG A 267 -15.31 9.25 2.84
#